data_2194adb2d9f3a2bbd376352abd13108c
#
_entry.id   2194adb2d9f3a2bbd376352abd13108c
#
_cell.length_a   1.000
_cell.length_b   1.000
_cell.length_c   1.000
_cell.angle_alpha   90.00
_cell.angle_beta   90.00
_cell.angle_gamma   90.00
#
_symmetry.space_group_name_H-M   'P 1'
#
loop_
_entity.id
_entity.type
_entity.pdbx_description
1 polymer ?
#
loop_
_entity_poly.entity_id
_entity_poly.type
_entity_poly.pdbx_seq_one_letter_code
_entity_poly.pdbx_strand_id
1 'polypeptide(L)'
;QVDRVLYDLRHNPASRRIMTNLYNFQDLHEMALYPCAYSVTFNVSGRTLNAILNQRSQDMLTANNWNVTQYAVLVHMMAQVSGLRAGELDFAAHALSILRGFRTVLERQGRPAPAFVMDPEVTDFYRFTRDSFRLEGYDPLPFDEKIPVAI
;
A
#
# COMPACT_ATOMS: atom_id res chain seq x y z
N GLN A 1 15.29 8.59 -1.02
CA GLN A 1 14.51 7.95 -2.09
C GLN A 1 13.23 8.73 -2.37
N VAL A 2 12.45 9.08 -1.34
CA VAL A 2 11.17 9.79 -1.48
C VAL A 2 11.33 11.09 -2.26
N ASP A 3 12.28 11.94 -1.90
CA ASP A 3 12.53 13.21 -2.60
C ASP A 3 12.83 13.01 -4.08
N ARG A 4 13.58 11.94 -4.41
CA ARG A 4 13.87 11.61 -5.80
C ARG A 4 12.63 11.17 -6.56
N VAL A 5 11.78 10.35 -5.95
CA VAL A 5 10.49 9.95 -6.54
C VAL A 5 9.62 11.17 -6.77
N LEU A 6 9.46 12.05 -5.78
CA LEU A 6 8.67 13.28 -5.91
C LEU A 6 9.20 14.22 -7.00
N TYR A 7 10.53 14.36 -7.09
CA TYR A 7 11.16 15.13 -8.15
C TYR A 7 10.82 14.56 -9.54
N ASP A 8 11.01 13.25 -9.72
CA ASP A 8 10.78 12.61 -11.02
C ASP A 8 9.29 12.60 -11.39
N LEU A 9 8.37 12.42 -10.43
CA LEU A 9 6.92 12.53 -10.69
C LEU A 9 6.52 13.92 -11.21
N ARG A 10 7.17 14.97 -10.73
CA ARG A 10 6.89 16.35 -11.13
C ARG A 10 7.58 16.77 -12.43
N HIS A 11 8.80 16.29 -12.66
CA HIS A 11 9.68 16.82 -13.72
C HIS A 11 9.97 15.80 -14.83
N ASN A 12 9.89 14.49 -14.53
CA ASN A 12 10.19 13.40 -15.44
C ASN A 12 9.15 12.27 -15.36
N PRO A 13 7.85 12.54 -15.48
CA PRO A 13 6.80 11.55 -15.22
C PRO A 13 6.84 10.32 -16.15
N ALA A 14 7.48 10.44 -17.33
CA ALA A 14 7.69 9.33 -18.26
C ALA A 14 8.92 8.46 -17.91
N SER A 15 9.64 8.76 -16.84
CA SER A 15 10.81 8.00 -16.42
C SER A 15 10.44 6.60 -15.97
N ARG A 16 11.19 5.59 -16.40
CA ARG A 16 11.09 4.21 -15.94
C ARG A 16 11.93 3.93 -14.69
N ARG A 17 12.47 4.99 -14.05
CA ARG A 17 13.34 4.90 -12.87
C ARG A 17 12.66 5.41 -11.60
N ILE A 18 11.35 5.66 -11.65
CA ILE A 18 10.57 6.14 -10.51
C ILE A 18 10.25 4.94 -9.62
N MET A 19 11.10 4.71 -8.63
CA MET A 19 10.97 3.57 -7.74
C MET A 19 11.59 3.83 -6.36
N THR A 20 11.13 3.06 -5.39
CA THR A 20 11.74 2.94 -4.06
C THR A 20 12.17 1.51 -3.81
N ASN A 21 13.21 1.32 -3.01
CA ASN A 21 13.65 0.03 -2.50
C ASN A 21 13.62 0.06 -0.97
N LEU A 22 13.03 -0.95 -0.37
CA LEU A 22 12.86 -1.08 1.07
C LEU A 22 13.92 -1.96 1.73
N TYR A 23 14.62 -2.79 0.94
CA TYR A 23 15.66 -3.66 1.46
C TYR A 23 16.99 -2.91 1.62
N ASN A 24 17.51 -2.93 2.84
CA ASN A 24 18.92 -2.73 3.11
C ASN A 24 19.54 -4.10 3.41
N PHE A 25 20.30 -4.66 2.48
CA PHE A 25 20.86 -5.99 2.63
C PHE A 25 21.81 -6.13 3.81
N GLN A 26 22.42 -5.04 4.24
CA GLN A 26 23.30 -5.02 5.41
C GLN A 26 22.55 -5.28 6.72
N ASP A 27 21.28 -4.89 6.79
CA ASP A 27 20.46 -4.99 8.00
C ASP A 27 19.58 -6.25 8.02
N LEU A 28 19.42 -6.94 6.89
CA LEU A 28 18.48 -8.07 6.79
C LEU A 28 18.83 -9.22 7.75
N HIS A 29 20.12 -9.44 8.03
CA HIS A 29 20.56 -10.51 8.94
C HIS A 29 20.18 -10.27 10.40
N GLU A 30 19.87 -9.04 10.79
CA GLU A 30 19.41 -8.67 12.13
C GLU A 30 17.89 -8.83 12.31
N MET A 31 17.17 -9.07 11.23
CA MET A 31 15.71 -9.16 11.24
C MET A 31 15.25 -10.59 11.51
N ALA A 32 14.32 -10.74 12.45
CA ALA A 32 13.66 -12.04 12.71
C ALA A 32 12.81 -12.48 11.51
N LEU A 33 12.25 -11.52 10.74
CA LEU A 33 11.48 -11.76 9.53
C LEU A 33 11.81 -10.67 8.51
N TYR A 34 12.21 -11.09 7.30
CA TYR A 34 12.44 -10.15 6.21
C TYR A 34 11.13 -9.47 5.79
N PRO A 35 11.13 -8.17 5.49
CA PRO A 35 9.94 -7.47 5.00
C PRO A 35 9.32 -8.20 3.80
N CYS A 36 8.00 -8.32 3.78
CA CYS A 36 7.32 -8.92 2.63
C CYS A 36 7.45 -8.04 1.39
N ALA A 37 7.16 -6.75 1.54
CA ALA A 37 7.37 -5.76 0.50
C ALA A 37 8.85 -5.38 0.39
N TYR A 38 9.39 -5.32 -0.82
CA TYR A 38 10.80 -4.96 -1.03
C TYR A 38 11.00 -3.79 -2.00
N SER A 39 10.07 -3.51 -2.89
CA SER A 39 10.15 -2.33 -3.77
C SER A 39 8.79 -1.87 -4.24
N VAL A 40 8.69 -0.58 -4.57
CA VAL A 40 7.55 0.00 -5.27
C VAL A 40 8.05 0.70 -6.51
N THR A 41 7.45 0.40 -7.67
CA THR A 41 7.65 1.13 -8.91
C THR A 41 6.44 1.97 -9.22
N PHE A 42 6.68 3.19 -9.70
CA PHE A 42 5.63 4.13 -10.06
C PHE A 42 5.66 4.43 -11.55
N ASN A 43 4.49 4.59 -12.15
CA ASN A 43 4.36 5.10 -13.50
C ASN A 43 3.21 6.10 -13.61
N VAL A 44 3.35 7.03 -14.55
CA VAL A 44 2.33 8.04 -14.81
C VAL A 44 1.74 7.83 -16.21
N SER A 45 0.42 7.68 -16.25
CA SER A 45 -0.35 7.62 -17.50
C SER A 45 -1.27 8.83 -17.58
N GLY A 46 -0.99 9.76 -18.47
CA GLY A 46 -1.65 11.06 -18.51
C GLY A 46 -1.43 11.85 -17.21
N ARG A 47 -2.47 11.96 -16.40
CA ARG A 47 -2.40 12.58 -15.06
C ARG A 47 -2.65 11.58 -13.93
N THR A 48 -2.56 10.30 -14.21
CA THR A 48 -2.86 9.24 -13.25
C THR A 48 -1.57 8.57 -12.82
N LEU A 49 -1.33 8.52 -11.51
CA LEU A 49 -0.22 7.82 -10.88
C LEU A 49 -0.63 6.39 -10.55
N ASN A 50 0.03 5.42 -11.17
CA ASN A 50 -0.12 4.01 -10.87
C ASN A 50 1.14 3.50 -10.16
N ALA A 51 1.01 2.40 -9.43
CA ALA A 51 2.12 1.77 -8.74
C ALA A 51 2.05 0.25 -8.80
N ILE A 52 3.21 -0.39 -8.73
CA ILE A 52 3.35 -1.84 -8.55
C ILE A 52 4.15 -2.06 -7.28
N LEU A 53 3.54 -2.74 -6.31
CA LEU A 53 4.21 -3.20 -5.10
C LEU A 53 4.77 -4.60 -5.33
N ASN A 54 6.08 -4.74 -5.22
CA ASN A 54 6.75 -6.03 -5.32
C ASN A 54 6.95 -6.63 -3.92
N GLN A 55 6.45 -7.84 -3.73
CA GLN A 55 6.50 -8.57 -2.47
C GLN A 55 7.07 -9.97 -2.68
N ARG A 56 7.99 -10.41 -1.79
CA ARG A 56 8.51 -11.78 -1.80
C ARG A 56 7.47 -12.79 -1.28
N SER A 57 6.49 -12.33 -0.51
CA SER A 57 5.45 -13.16 0.11
C SER A 57 4.27 -12.30 0.49
N GLN A 58 3.07 -12.87 0.46
CA GLN A 58 1.84 -12.21 0.88
C GLN A 58 0.94 -13.19 1.64
N ASP A 59 0.63 -12.86 2.89
CA ASP A 59 -0.45 -13.51 3.62
C ASP A 59 -1.77 -12.85 3.23
N MET A 60 -2.56 -13.56 2.43
CA MET A 60 -3.79 -13.01 1.85
C MET A 60 -4.89 -12.75 2.88
N LEU A 61 -4.85 -13.43 4.02
CA LEU A 61 -5.90 -13.32 5.03
C LEU A 61 -5.62 -12.24 6.08
N THR A 62 -4.39 -12.19 6.59
CA THR A 62 -4.06 -11.30 7.71
C THR A 62 -3.29 -10.06 7.28
N ALA A 63 -2.22 -10.21 6.51
CA ALA A 63 -1.33 -9.11 6.19
C ALA A 63 -1.72 -8.35 4.91
N ASN A 64 -2.47 -8.99 4.00
CA ASN A 64 -2.83 -8.38 2.72
C ASN A 64 -3.56 -7.05 2.91
N ASN A 65 -4.57 -7.00 3.79
CA ASN A 65 -5.35 -5.79 4.01
C ASN A 65 -4.50 -4.62 4.51
N TRP A 66 -3.52 -4.89 5.37
CA TRP A 66 -2.60 -3.86 5.87
C TRP A 66 -1.67 -3.37 4.77
N ASN A 67 -1.08 -4.28 4.00
CA ASN A 67 -0.18 -3.92 2.90
C ASN A 67 -0.95 -3.13 1.82
N VAL A 68 -2.13 -3.59 1.41
CA VAL A 68 -2.96 -2.88 0.43
C VAL A 68 -3.29 -1.47 0.92
N THR A 69 -3.77 -1.34 2.16
CA THR A 69 -4.13 -0.03 2.73
C THR A 69 -2.92 0.90 2.81
N GLN A 70 -1.80 0.40 3.34
CA GLN A 70 -0.58 1.19 3.50
C GLN A 70 -0.09 1.77 2.17
N TYR A 71 0.01 0.93 1.14
CA TYR A 71 0.54 1.37 -0.14
C TYR A 71 -0.48 2.13 -0.98
N ALA A 72 -1.78 1.87 -0.82
CA ALA A 72 -2.81 2.72 -1.40
C ALA A 72 -2.73 4.15 -0.85
N VAL A 73 -2.61 4.30 0.48
CA VAL A 73 -2.40 5.62 1.10
C VAL A 73 -1.13 6.28 0.56
N LEU A 74 -0.02 5.53 0.42
CA LEU A 74 1.22 6.07 -0.15
C LEU A 74 1.01 6.60 -1.58
N VAL A 75 0.30 5.86 -2.43
CA VAL A 75 -0.01 6.30 -3.81
C VAL A 75 -0.84 7.58 -3.79
N HIS A 76 -1.84 7.67 -2.91
CA HIS A 76 -2.63 8.89 -2.75
C HIS A 76 -1.79 10.09 -2.30
N MET A 77 -0.92 9.91 -1.30
CA MET A 77 -0.01 10.96 -0.82
C MET A 77 0.91 11.46 -1.94
N MET A 78 1.58 10.52 -2.65
CA MET A 78 2.48 10.84 -3.75
C MET A 78 1.74 11.56 -4.89
N ALA A 79 0.56 11.10 -5.24
CA ALA A 79 -0.26 11.72 -6.28
C ALA A 79 -0.65 13.14 -5.90
N GLN A 80 -1.18 13.36 -4.69
CA GLN A 80 -1.62 14.67 -4.24
C GLN A 80 -0.50 15.70 -4.28
N VAL A 81 0.64 15.41 -3.65
CA VAL A 81 1.76 16.38 -3.59
C VAL A 81 2.46 16.59 -4.93
N SER A 82 2.24 15.72 -5.90
CA SER A 82 2.78 15.84 -7.26
C SER A 82 1.77 16.41 -8.26
N GLY A 83 0.54 16.79 -7.83
CA GLY A 83 -0.52 17.31 -8.70
C GLY A 83 -1.10 16.26 -9.65
N LEU A 84 -0.97 14.98 -9.30
CA LEU A 84 -1.50 13.83 -10.03
C LEU A 84 -2.78 13.29 -9.35
N ARG A 85 -3.45 12.36 -10.02
CA ARG A 85 -4.55 11.57 -9.44
C ARG A 85 -4.03 10.18 -9.11
N ALA A 86 -4.41 9.65 -7.97
CA ALA A 86 -4.15 8.25 -7.66
C ALA A 86 -4.90 7.33 -8.65
N GLY A 87 -4.24 6.30 -9.12
CA GLY A 87 -4.73 5.32 -10.05
C GLY A 87 -4.70 3.91 -9.47
N GLU A 88 -4.19 2.96 -10.25
CA GLU A 88 -4.14 1.56 -9.89
C GLU A 88 -2.93 1.25 -9.01
N LEU A 89 -3.11 0.33 -8.08
CA LEU A 89 -2.05 -0.27 -7.28
C LEU A 89 -2.08 -1.78 -7.48
N ASP A 90 -1.09 -2.29 -8.19
CA ASP A 90 -0.92 -3.71 -8.45
C ASP A 90 0.02 -4.37 -7.43
N PHE A 91 -0.19 -5.66 -7.18
CA PHE A 91 0.64 -6.46 -6.30
C PHE A 91 1.30 -7.59 -7.07
N ALA A 92 2.61 -7.54 -7.21
CA ALA A 92 3.41 -8.64 -7.71
C ALA A 92 3.95 -9.43 -6.50
N ALA A 93 3.28 -10.53 -6.13
CA ALA A 93 3.58 -11.28 -4.91
C ALA A 93 3.42 -12.78 -5.08
N HIS A 94 4.22 -13.56 -4.32
CA HIS A 94 3.91 -14.96 -4.05
C HIS A 94 2.90 -15.02 -2.90
N ALA A 95 1.66 -15.43 -3.20
CA ALA A 95 0.59 -15.49 -2.23
C ALA A 95 0.64 -16.77 -1.39
N LEU A 96 0.58 -16.62 -0.07
CA LEU A 96 0.35 -17.69 0.87
C LEU A 96 -1.08 -17.57 1.42
N SER A 97 -1.86 -18.64 1.35
CA SER A 97 -3.26 -18.65 1.80
C SER A 97 -3.47 -19.63 2.93
N ILE A 98 -4.08 -19.18 4.01
CA ILE A 98 -4.57 -20.06 5.09
C ILE A 98 -6.04 -20.36 4.81
N LEU A 99 -6.30 -21.54 4.22
CA LEU A 99 -7.61 -21.92 3.67
C LEU A 99 -8.78 -21.88 4.67
N ARG A 100 -8.54 -22.15 5.96
CA ARG A 100 -9.63 -22.17 6.96
C ARG A 100 -10.28 -20.81 7.17
N GLY A 101 -9.48 -19.76 7.34
CA GLY A 101 -10.02 -18.41 7.55
C GLY A 101 -10.67 -17.83 6.29
N PHE A 102 -10.22 -18.23 5.09
CA PHE A 102 -10.86 -17.81 3.83
C PHE A 102 -12.31 -18.21 3.72
N ARG A 103 -12.65 -19.44 4.14
CA ARG A 103 -14.02 -19.92 4.07
C ARG A 103 -14.97 -19.04 4.88
N THR A 104 -14.60 -18.74 6.13
CA THR A 104 -15.38 -17.86 7.00
C THR A 104 -15.56 -16.46 6.42
N VAL A 105 -14.51 -15.91 5.80
CA VAL A 105 -14.59 -14.58 5.16
C VAL A 105 -15.46 -14.60 3.91
N LEU A 106 -15.34 -15.62 3.07
CA LEU A 106 -16.13 -15.74 1.83
C LEU A 106 -17.64 -15.95 2.09
N GLU A 107 -18.01 -16.55 3.19
CA GLU A 107 -19.40 -16.76 3.59
C GLU A 107 -20.06 -15.50 4.19
N ARG A 108 -19.29 -14.43 4.44
CA ARG A 108 -19.80 -13.18 5.01
C ARG A 108 -20.42 -12.29 3.94
N GLN A 109 -21.54 -11.71 4.28
CA GLN A 109 -22.11 -10.64 3.46
C GLN A 109 -21.26 -9.35 3.63
N GLY A 110 -20.71 -8.85 2.54
CA GLY A 110 -19.92 -7.62 2.55
C GLY A 110 -20.75 -6.41 2.95
N ARG A 111 -20.14 -5.47 3.65
CA ARG A 111 -20.72 -4.14 3.94
C ARG A 111 -20.26 -3.13 2.89
N PRO A 112 -20.95 -1.98 2.77
CA PRO A 112 -20.49 -0.92 1.89
C PRO A 112 -19.04 -0.53 2.19
N ALA A 113 -18.24 -0.32 1.15
CA ALA A 113 -16.87 0.14 1.32
C ALA A 113 -16.85 1.55 1.94
N PRO A 114 -15.99 1.82 2.92
CA PRO A 114 -15.83 3.15 3.46
C PRO A 114 -15.23 4.10 2.42
N ALA A 115 -15.54 5.39 2.54
CA ALA A 115 -14.86 6.40 1.75
C ALA A 115 -13.54 6.80 2.43
N PHE A 116 -12.44 6.73 1.68
CA PHE A 116 -11.15 7.26 2.12
C PHE A 116 -11.10 8.75 1.82
N VAL A 117 -10.88 9.57 2.84
CA VAL A 117 -10.78 11.03 2.74
C VAL A 117 -9.40 11.47 3.22
N MET A 118 -8.76 12.30 2.42
CA MET A 118 -7.46 12.87 2.72
C MET A 118 -7.56 14.40 2.74
N ASP A 119 -6.85 15.04 3.67
CA ASP A 119 -6.82 16.50 3.78
C ASP A 119 -6.22 17.12 2.50
N PRO A 120 -7.01 17.89 1.72
CA PRO A 120 -6.55 18.45 0.45
C PRO A 120 -5.53 19.60 0.63
N GLU A 121 -5.44 20.20 1.82
CA GLU A 121 -4.53 21.31 2.10
C GLU A 121 -3.08 20.87 2.29
N VAL A 122 -2.85 19.56 2.50
CA VAL A 122 -1.48 19.04 2.63
C VAL A 122 -0.82 18.93 1.26
N THR A 123 0.12 19.84 1.00
CA THR A 123 0.88 19.92 -0.27
C THR A 123 2.34 19.48 -0.15
N ASP A 124 2.81 19.21 1.06
CA ASP A 124 4.16 18.70 1.35
C ASP A 124 4.05 17.27 1.90
N PHE A 125 4.78 16.33 1.27
CA PHE A 125 4.76 14.92 1.64
C PHE A 125 5.08 14.68 3.13
N TYR A 126 6.01 15.43 3.69
CA TYR A 126 6.46 15.26 5.07
C TYR A 126 5.55 15.92 6.11
N ARG A 127 4.49 16.60 5.66
CA ARG A 127 3.48 17.20 6.54
C ARG A 127 2.25 16.34 6.76
N PHE A 128 2.13 15.22 6.08
CA PHE A 128 1.07 14.27 6.39
C PHE A 128 1.22 13.73 7.81
N THR A 129 0.13 13.77 8.56
CA THR A 129 0.01 13.20 9.89
C THR A 129 -1.13 12.19 9.92
N ARG A 130 -1.31 11.48 11.02
CA ARG A 130 -2.46 10.61 11.22
C ARG A 130 -3.80 11.32 10.97
N ASP A 131 -3.89 12.57 11.39
CA ASP A 131 -5.12 13.37 11.29
C ASP A 131 -5.43 13.87 9.87
N SER A 132 -4.45 13.74 8.97
CA SER A 132 -4.65 14.03 7.54
C SER A 132 -5.50 12.98 6.80
N PHE A 133 -5.86 11.89 7.46
CA PHE A 133 -6.61 10.77 6.86
C PHE A 133 -7.80 10.38 7.71
N ARG A 134 -8.91 10.02 7.06
CA ARG A 134 -10.07 9.42 7.73
C ARG A 134 -10.81 8.45 6.81
N LEU A 135 -11.50 7.49 7.42
CA LEU A 135 -12.42 6.59 6.73
C LEU A 135 -13.85 6.97 7.15
N GLU A 136 -14.66 7.36 6.19
CA GLU A 136 -16.08 7.66 6.42
C GLU A 136 -16.92 6.41 6.12
N GLY A 137 -17.85 6.08 7.03
CA GLY A 137 -18.69 4.89 6.89
C GLY A 137 -17.98 3.58 7.13
N TYR A 138 -16.84 3.58 7.84
CA TYR A 138 -16.13 2.35 8.19
C TYR A 138 -16.87 1.59 9.29
N ASP A 139 -17.42 0.43 8.94
CA ASP A 139 -18.18 -0.45 9.85
C ASP A 139 -17.69 -1.90 9.65
N PRO A 140 -16.57 -2.28 10.30
CA PRO A 140 -15.99 -3.60 10.11
C PRO A 140 -16.84 -4.70 10.75
N LEU A 141 -16.86 -5.87 10.10
CA LEU A 141 -17.39 -7.08 10.73
C LEU A 141 -16.37 -7.64 11.73
N PRO A 142 -16.78 -8.04 12.93
CA PRO A 142 -15.87 -8.65 13.90
C PRO A 142 -15.33 -9.97 13.36
N PHE A 143 -14.08 -10.28 13.71
CA PHE A 143 -13.42 -11.52 13.36
C PHE A 143 -12.77 -12.09 14.61
N ASP A 144 -13.42 -13.12 15.20
CA ASP A 144 -13.04 -13.69 16.49
C ASP A 144 -12.20 -14.98 16.39
N GLU A 145 -11.92 -15.43 15.16
CA GLU A 145 -11.11 -16.64 14.95
C GLU A 145 -9.62 -16.34 15.13
N LYS A 146 -8.94 -17.21 15.90
CA LYS A 146 -7.47 -17.19 15.97
C LYS A 146 -6.89 -17.79 14.69
N ILE A 147 -6.19 -16.97 13.93
CA ILE A 147 -5.46 -17.40 12.74
C ILE A 147 -4.04 -17.76 13.18
N PRO A 148 -3.58 -19.02 12.95
CA PRO A 148 -2.21 -19.39 13.25
C PRO A 148 -1.25 -18.61 12.34
N VAL A 149 -0.21 -18.05 12.94
CA VAL A 149 0.87 -17.41 12.19
C VAL A 149 1.70 -18.51 11.53
N ALA A 150 1.80 -18.48 10.21
CA ALA A 150 2.75 -19.32 9.48
C ALA A 150 4.16 -18.74 9.66
N ILE A 151 5.04 -19.51 10.31
CA ILE A 151 6.46 -19.18 10.48
C ILE A 151 7.26 -19.86 9.39
#